data_8cb9e8d49e5e981511292dddc26a4ff9
#
_entry.id   8cb9e8d49e5e981511292dddc26a4ff9
#
_cell.length_a   1.000
_cell.length_b   1.000
_cell.length_c   1.000
_cell.angle_alpha   90.00
_cell.angle_beta   90.00
_cell.angle_gamma   90.00
#
_symmetry.space_group_name_H-M   'P 1'
#
loop_
_entity.id
_entity.type
_entity.pdbx_description
1 polymer ?
#
loop_
_entity_poly.entity_id
_entity_poly.type
_entity_poly.pdbx_seq_one_letter_code
_entity_poly.pdbx_strand_id
1 'polypeptide(L)'
;MPEFVNLKIRRQADPESKPYWEEFRVRYRPNMNVIICLMDIRRNPVNSRGAPSTPVVWQQNCLENVCGSCAMLINGVARMACSTLIDEIGAEVTLEPFTKFPVVRDLAIDRGRMFDALGRIKGWIEINGTHDLGPGPRVSPKVQQEAYAISRCMTCGCCFEVCPNINPRNPFIGPAPVALA
;
A
#
# COMPACT_ATOMS: atom_id res chain seq x y z
N MET A 1 7.95 5.76 -27.10
CA MET A 1 7.06 5.53 -25.95
C MET A 1 6.11 4.40 -26.34
N PRO A 2 5.72 3.52 -25.45
CA PRO A 2 4.79 2.44 -25.78
C PRO A 2 3.41 3.03 -26.11
N GLU A 3 2.65 2.38 -26.97
CA GLU A 3 1.26 2.76 -27.25
C GLU A 3 0.31 2.29 -26.14
N PHE A 4 0.65 1.19 -25.50
CA PHE A 4 -0.13 0.54 -24.46
C PHE A 4 0.72 0.15 -23.26
N VAL A 5 0.06 0.02 -22.11
CA VAL A 5 0.60 -0.59 -20.88
C VAL A 5 -0.09 -1.93 -20.69
N ASN A 6 0.68 -2.98 -20.51
CA ASN A 6 0.22 -4.33 -20.22
C ASN A 6 0.29 -4.57 -18.71
N LEU A 7 -0.84 -4.85 -18.08
CA LEU A 7 -0.91 -5.10 -16.65
C LEU A 7 -1.26 -6.56 -16.41
N LYS A 8 -0.40 -7.27 -15.69
CA LYS A 8 -0.66 -8.62 -15.18
C LYS A 8 -1.01 -8.50 -13.70
N ILE A 9 -2.28 -8.76 -13.36
CA ILE A 9 -2.83 -8.51 -12.03
C ILE A 9 -3.19 -9.84 -11.37
N ARG A 10 -2.74 -10.02 -10.13
CA ARG A 10 -3.15 -11.14 -9.30
C ARG A 10 -4.55 -10.88 -8.76
N ARG A 11 -5.50 -11.70 -9.20
CA ARG A 11 -6.91 -11.61 -8.86
C ARG A 11 -7.28 -12.67 -7.83
N GLN A 12 -8.18 -12.29 -6.92
CA GLN A 12 -8.75 -13.20 -5.92
C GLN A 12 -10.11 -12.64 -5.49
N ALA A 13 -11.19 -13.42 -5.64
CA ALA A 13 -12.54 -12.94 -5.40
C ALA A 13 -12.86 -12.69 -3.91
N ASP A 14 -12.29 -13.52 -3.03
CA ASP A 14 -12.45 -13.51 -1.57
C ASP A 14 -11.25 -14.23 -0.92
N PRO A 15 -11.09 -14.19 0.42
CA PRO A 15 -9.96 -14.81 1.12
C PRO A 15 -9.80 -16.32 0.88
N GLU A 16 -10.87 -17.02 0.58
CA GLU A 16 -10.90 -18.49 0.44
C GLU A 16 -10.72 -18.94 -1.00
N SER A 17 -10.96 -18.04 -1.96
CA SER A 17 -10.84 -18.31 -3.39
C SER A 17 -9.38 -18.51 -3.80
N LYS A 18 -9.15 -19.38 -4.77
CA LYS A 18 -7.82 -19.57 -5.35
C LYS A 18 -7.44 -18.33 -6.17
N PRO A 19 -6.24 -17.77 -5.94
CA PRO A 19 -5.77 -16.65 -6.75
C PRO A 19 -5.45 -17.11 -8.18
N TYR A 20 -5.66 -16.19 -9.13
CA TYR A 20 -5.32 -16.39 -10.53
C TYR A 20 -4.74 -15.11 -11.14
N TRP A 21 -4.12 -15.22 -12.30
CA TRP A 21 -3.57 -14.09 -13.02
C TRP A 21 -4.52 -13.66 -14.13
N GLU A 22 -4.75 -12.36 -14.24
CA GLU A 22 -5.50 -11.77 -15.34
C GLU A 22 -4.71 -10.63 -15.96
N GLU A 23 -4.75 -10.54 -17.28
CA GLU A 23 -4.01 -9.56 -18.05
C GLU A 23 -4.95 -8.51 -18.63
N PHE A 24 -4.55 -7.24 -18.49
CA PHE A 24 -5.27 -6.09 -19.01
C PHE A 24 -4.34 -5.26 -19.87
N ARG A 25 -4.92 -4.55 -20.82
CA ARG A 25 -4.21 -3.65 -21.71
C ARG A 25 -4.87 -2.28 -21.69
N VAL A 26 -4.17 -1.24 -21.28
CA VAL A 26 -4.66 0.13 -21.24
C VAL A 26 -3.84 1.03 -22.15
N ARG A 27 -4.48 2.04 -22.74
CA ARG A 27 -3.77 2.98 -23.59
C ARG A 27 -2.83 3.85 -22.76
N TYR A 28 -1.56 3.91 -23.15
CA TYR A 28 -0.57 4.74 -22.49
C TYR A 28 -0.87 6.24 -22.68
N ARG A 29 -0.62 7.01 -21.63
CA ARG A 29 -0.59 8.48 -21.63
C ARG A 29 0.61 8.92 -20.80
N PRO A 30 1.30 10.00 -21.21
CA PRO A 30 2.43 10.55 -20.45
C PRO A 30 2.06 10.86 -18.99
N ASN A 31 2.98 10.60 -18.07
CA ASN A 31 2.84 10.84 -16.62
C ASN A 31 1.73 10.04 -15.93
N MET A 32 1.22 8.96 -16.55
CA MET A 32 0.27 8.10 -15.86
C MET A 32 0.97 7.24 -14.80
N ASN A 33 0.31 7.06 -13.67
CA ASN A 33 0.72 6.16 -12.60
C ASN A 33 -0.12 4.87 -12.61
N VAL A 34 0.24 3.93 -11.75
CA VAL A 34 -0.46 2.64 -11.63
C VAL A 34 -1.95 2.81 -11.27
N ILE A 35 -2.30 3.82 -10.45
CA ILE A 35 -3.71 4.09 -10.10
C ILE A 35 -4.52 4.50 -11.33
N ILE A 36 -3.97 5.32 -12.21
CA ILE A 36 -4.65 5.72 -13.47
C ILE A 36 -4.93 4.48 -14.33
N CYS A 37 -3.97 3.55 -14.43
CA CYS A 37 -4.18 2.28 -15.14
C CYS A 37 -5.34 1.48 -14.52
N LEU A 38 -5.36 1.33 -13.19
CA LEU A 38 -6.43 0.62 -12.48
C LEU A 38 -7.80 1.29 -12.65
N MET A 39 -7.84 2.61 -12.65
CA MET A 39 -9.08 3.38 -12.91
C MET A 39 -9.59 3.19 -14.33
N ASP A 40 -8.71 3.13 -15.33
CA ASP A 40 -9.10 2.86 -16.72
C ASP A 40 -9.66 1.44 -16.86
N ILE A 41 -9.01 0.44 -16.25
CA ILE A 41 -9.53 -0.94 -16.19
C ILE A 41 -10.91 -0.97 -15.51
N ARG A 42 -11.09 -0.23 -14.41
CA ARG A 42 -12.37 -0.16 -13.70
C ARG A 42 -13.49 0.43 -14.53
N ARG A 43 -13.20 1.43 -15.37
CA ARG A 43 -14.18 2.05 -16.29
C ARG A 43 -14.64 1.10 -17.40
N ASN A 44 -13.72 0.29 -17.90
CA ASN A 44 -13.97 -0.68 -18.96
C ASN A 44 -13.25 -1.99 -18.62
N PRO A 45 -13.87 -2.85 -17.78
CA PRO A 45 -13.24 -4.07 -17.30
C PRO A 45 -13.25 -5.16 -18.38
N VAL A 46 -12.42 -4.99 -19.40
CA VAL A 46 -12.19 -5.94 -20.47
C VAL A 46 -10.73 -6.38 -20.40
N ASN A 47 -10.49 -7.69 -20.34
CA ASN A 47 -9.12 -8.21 -20.27
C ASN A 47 -8.40 -8.15 -21.63
N SER A 48 -7.12 -8.48 -21.64
CA SER A 48 -6.27 -8.40 -22.85
C SER A 48 -6.73 -9.28 -24.02
N ARG A 49 -7.62 -10.25 -23.75
CA ARG A 49 -8.24 -11.15 -24.77
C ARG A 49 -9.57 -10.62 -25.30
N GLY A 50 -9.99 -9.44 -24.85
CA GLY A 50 -11.27 -8.86 -25.24
C GLY A 50 -12.49 -9.44 -24.50
N ALA A 51 -12.29 -10.27 -23.47
CA ALA A 51 -13.38 -10.83 -22.68
C ALA A 51 -13.76 -9.88 -21.52
N PRO A 52 -15.09 -9.77 -21.22
CA PRO A 52 -15.54 -9.03 -20.04
C PRO A 52 -14.94 -9.61 -18.74
N SER A 53 -14.56 -8.74 -17.82
CA SER A 53 -14.06 -9.09 -16.50
C SER A 53 -14.79 -8.31 -15.41
N THR A 54 -14.55 -8.66 -14.15
CA THR A 54 -15.00 -7.87 -13.02
C THR A 54 -14.01 -6.74 -12.72
N PRO A 55 -14.47 -5.57 -12.26
CA PRO A 55 -13.58 -4.50 -11.85
C PRO A 55 -12.55 -4.99 -10.83
N VAL A 56 -11.29 -4.61 -11.01
CA VAL A 56 -10.23 -4.88 -10.03
C VAL A 56 -10.50 -4.09 -8.76
N VAL A 57 -10.31 -4.72 -7.60
CA VAL A 57 -10.47 -4.08 -6.28
C VAL A 57 -9.11 -3.76 -5.69
N TRP A 58 -8.94 -2.53 -5.25
CA TRP A 58 -7.75 -2.04 -4.54
C TRP A 58 -8.14 -0.98 -3.50
N GLN A 59 -7.21 -0.63 -2.63
CA GLN A 59 -7.38 0.44 -1.66
C GLN A 59 -6.73 1.72 -2.18
N GLN A 60 -7.43 2.85 -2.04
CA GLN A 60 -6.90 4.18 -2.37
C GLN A 60 -7.60 5.24 -1.51
N ASN A 61 -6.92 6.38 -1.29
CA ASN A 61 -7.51 7.52 -0.60
C ASN A 61 -6.91 8.84 -1.12
N CYS A 62 -5.73 9.29 -0.62
CA CYS A 62 -5.19 10.62 -0.93
C CYS A 62 -4.73 10.81 -2.39
N LEU A 63 -4.21 9.77 -3.04
CA LEU A 63 -3.64 9.75 -4.39
C LEU A 63 -2.36 10.60 -4.57
N GLU A 64 -1.75 11.07 -3.48
CA GLU A 64 -0.60 11.97 -3.45
C GLU A 64 0.52 11.50 -2.51
N ASN A 65 0.65 10.17 -2.35
CA ASN A 65 1.72 9.52 -1.58
C ASN A 65 1.81 9.91 -0.09
N VAL A 66 0.67 10.14 0.57
CA VAL A 66 0.60 10.57 1.98
C VAL A 66 -0.07 9.52 2.89
N CYS A 67 -1.13 8.84 2.42
CA CYS A 67 -1.96 8.00 3.31
C CYS A 67 -1.55 6.53 3.39
N GLY A 68 -0.70 6.03 2.49
CA GLY A 68 -0.26 4.63 2.47
C GLY A 68 -1.28 3.59 1.99
N SER A 69 -2.53 3.97 1.71
CA SER A 69 -3.61 3.01 1.40
C SER A 69 -3.37 2.20 0.13
N CYS A 70 -2.77 2.80 -0.90
CA CYS A 70 -2.55 2.19 -2.21
C CYS A 70 -1.26 1.36 -2.32
N ALA A 71 -0.65 1.02 -1.18
CA ALA A 71 0.55 0.19 -1.16
C ALA A 71 0.27 -1.23 -1.64
N MET A 72 1.09 -1.72 -2.56
CA MET A 72 1.04 -3.06 -3.13
C MET A 72 2.40 -3.47 -3.69
N LEU A 73 2.53 -4.71 -4.14
CA LEU A 73 3.70 -5.14 -4.90
C LEU A 73 3.52 -4.74 -6.37
N ILE A 74 4.44 -3.93 -6.87
CA ILE A 74 4.51 -3.51 -8.26
C ILE A 74 5.84 -4.00 -8.83
N ASN A 75 5.79 -4.89 -9.80
CA ASN A 75 6.97 -5.59 -10.33
C ASN A 75 7.80 -6.24 -9.20
N GLY A 76 7.13 -6.84 -8.20
CA GLY A 76 7.76 -7.48 -7.06
C GLY A 76 8.32 -6.53 -5.98
N VAL A 77 8.18 -5.21 -6.15
CA VAL A 77 8.67 -4.20 -5.20
C VAL A 77 7.51 -3.57 -4.43
N ALA A 78 7.61 -3.54 -3.10
CA ALA A 78 6.62 -2.90 -2.23
C ALA A 78 6.68 -1.37 -2.36
N ARG A 79 5.64 -0.76 -2.94
CA ARG A 79 5.57 0.71 -3.15
C ARG A 79 4.14 1.21 -3.28
N MET A 80 3.97 2.54 -3.31
CA MET A 80 2.68 3.19 -3.48
C MET A 80 2.30 3.24 -4.95
N ALA A 81 1.11 2.75 -5.30
CA ALA A 81 0.63 2.78 -6.68
C ALA A 81 0.38 4.20 -7.20
N CYS A 82 0.00 5.14 -6.33
CA CYS A 82 -0.28 6.52 -6.71
C CYS A 82 0.98 7.34 -7.06
N SER A 83 2.15 6.97 -6.53
CA SER A 83 3.43 7.64 -6.82
C SER A 83 4.34 6.85 -7.77
N THR A 84 3.89 5.70 -8.25
CA THR A 84 4.68 4.89 -9.20
C THR A 84 4.26 5.22 -10.62
N LEU A 85 5.12 5.93 -11.34
CA LEU A 85 4.89 6.31 -12.73
C LEU A 85 5.23 5.18 -13.69
N ILE A 86 4.40 5.01 -14.71
CA ILE A 86 4.63 4.03 -15.79
C ILE A 86 5.93 4.36 -16.55
N ASP A 87 6.23 5.66 -16.69
CA ASP A 87 7.46 6.13 -17.34
C ASP A 87 8.74 5.64 -16.62
N GLU A 88 8.67 5.37 -15.31
CA GLU A 88 9.80 4.90 -14.49
C GLU A 88 9.94 3.38 -14.50
N ILE A 89 8.82 2.65 -14.56
CA ILE A 89 8.80 1.19 -14.39
C ILE A 89 8.63 0.40 -15.69
N GLY A 90 8.33 1.11 -16.80
CA GLY A 90 8.05 0.51 -18.11
C GLY A 90 6.61 0.06 -18.28
N ALA A 91 6.30 -0.39 -19.50
CA ALA A 91 4.94 -0.73 -19.92
C ALA A 91 4.47 -2.14 -19.53
N GLU A 92 5.36 -2.99 -19.04
CA GLU A 92 5.03 -4.34 -18.55
C GLU A 92 4.98 -4.29 -17.02
N VAL A 93 3.75 -4.34 -16.47
CA VAL A 93 3.49 -4.10 -15.05
C VAL A 93 2.82 -5.30 -14.42
N THR A 94 3.43 -5.84 -13.37
CA THR A 94 2.84 -6.90 -12.54
C THR A 94 2.35 -6.30 -11.22
N LEU A 95 1.09 -6.56 -10.87
CA LEU A 95 0.48 -6.08 -9.63
C LEU A 95 0.02 -7.25 -8.76
N GLU A 96 0.44 -7.22 -7.48
CA GLU A 96 0.08 -8.21 -6.47
C GLU A 96 -0.28 -7.52 -5.15
N PRO A 97 -1.19 -8.10 -4.34
CA PRO A 97 -1.35 -7.67 -2.95
C PRO A 97 -0.09 -7.98 -2.15
N PHE A 98 0.12 -7.31 -1.03
CA PHE A 98 1.15 -7.71 -0.07
C PHE A 98 0.93 -9.14 0.42
N THR A 99 2.02 -9.90 0.58
CA THR A 99 1.99 -11.33 0.96
C THR A 99 1.94 -11.56 2.46
N LYS A 100 2.30 -10.53 3.25
CA LYS A 100 2.34 -10.59 4.72
C LYS A 100 1.02 -10.21 5.39
N PHE A 101 0.01 -9.84 4.61
CA PHE A 101 -1.31 -9.44 5.07
C PHE A 101 -2.38 -10.33 4.42
N PRO A 102 -3.48 -10.63 5.14
CA PRO A 102 -4.61 -11.32 4.54
C PRO A 102 -5.18 -10.54 3.36
N VAL A 103 -5.46 -11.23 2.26
CA VAL A 103 -6.14 -10.65 1.11
C VAL A 103 -7.63 -10.58 1.42
N VAL A 104 -8.23 -9.42 1.20
CA VAL A 104 -9.68 -9.22 1.25
C VAL A 104 -10.29 -9.54 -0.11
N ARG A 105 -9.76 -8.89 -1.15
CA ARG A 105 -10.14 -9.13 -2.55
C ARG A 105 -9.09 -8.52 -3.48
N ASP A 106 -8.67 -9.23 -4.50
CA ASP A 106 -7.71 -8.78 -5.51
C ASP A 106 -6.44 -8.16 -4.87
N LEU A 107 -6.26 -6.84 -4.99
CA LEU A 107 -5.13 -6.08 -4.44
C LEU A 107 -5.43 -5.46 -3.06
N ALA A 108 -6.67 -5.58 -2.58
CA ALA A 108 -7.05 -5.07 -1.26
C ALA A 108 -6.69 -6.07 -0.16
N ILE A 109 -6.07 -5.58 0.91
CA ILE A 109 -5.56 -6.36 2.03
C ILE A 109 -6.11 -5.86 3.37
N ASP A 110 -6.14 -6.73 4.37
CA ASP A 110 -6.44 -6.37 5.75
C ASP A 110 -5.15 -6.02 6.51
N ARG A 111 -5.05 -4.75 6.93
CA ARG A 111 -3.93 -4.24 7.75
C ARG A 111 -4.19 -4.26 9.24
N GLY A 112 -5.27 -4.87 9.71
CA GLY A 112 -5.66 -4.92 11.14
C GLY A 112 -4.51 -5.30 12.05
N ARG A 113 -3.76 -6.36 11.71
CA ARG A 113 -2.58 -6.79 12.48
C ARG A 113 -1.57 -5.68 12.77
N MET A 114 -1.32 -4.79 11.82
CA MET A 114 -0.38 -3.68 11.99
C MET A 114 -0.94 -2.63 12.94
N PHE A 115 -2.23 -2.29 12.81
CA PHE A 115 -2.90 -1.34 13.70
C PHE A 115 -3.07 -1.89 15.12
N ASP A 116 -3.35 -3.19 15.26
CA ASP A 116 -3.37 -3.86 16.58
C ASP A 116 -2.00 -3.78 17.26
N ALA A 117 -0.92 -3.97 16.51
CA ALA A 117 0.43 -3.83 17.04
C ALA A 117 0.73 -2.40 17.49
N LEU A 118 0.32 -1.38 16.71
CA LEU A 118 0.39 0.03 17.11
C LEU A 118 -0.45 0.29 18.37
N GLY A 119 -1.63 -0.31 18.48
CA GLY A 119 -2.48 -0.25 19.66
C GLY A 119 -1.78 -0.75 20.93
N ARG A 120 -1.05 -1.87 20.84
CA ARG A 120 -0.34 -2.45 21.99
C ARG A 120 0.75 -1.57 22.55
N ILE A 121 1.46 -0.82 21.71
CA ILE A 121 2.54 0.10 22.12
C ILE A 121 2.02 1.50 22.42
N LYS A 122 0.70 1.76 22.30
CA LYS A 122 0.10 3.08 22.43
C LYS A 122 0.80 4.12 21.53
N GLY A 123 1.05 3.77 20.26
CA GLY A 123 1.76 4.58 19.26
C GLY A 123 0.99 5.84 18.82
N TRP A 124 0.44 6.58 19.77
CA TRP A 124 -0.27 7.84 19.57
C TRP A 124 -0.03 8.77 20.76
N ILE A 125 -0.30 10.05 20.57
CA ILE A 125 -0.28 11.05 21.63
C ILE A 125 -1.59 10.92 22.43
N GLU A 126 -1.52 10.80 23.76
CA GLU A 126 -2.69 10.81 24.61
C GLU A 126 -3.30 12.21 24.61
N ILE A 127 -4.56 12.32 24.18
CA ILE A 127 -5.34 13.54 24.21
C ILE A 127 -6.36 13.41 25.34
N ASN A 128 -6.24 14.25 26.36
CA ASN A 128 -7.15 14.22 27.53
C ASN A 128 -8.43 15.07 27.35
N GLY A 129 -8.66 15.60 26.15
CA GLY A 129 -9.83 16.43 25.85
C GLY A 129 -9.68 17.91 26.21
N THR A 130 -8.52 18.36 26.70
CA THR A 130 -8.24 19.77 26.97
C THR A 130 -7.53 20.42 25.80
N HIS A 131 -7.85 21.69 25.50
CA HIS A 131 -7.18 22.46 24.44
C HIS A 131 -5.80 22.97 24.85
N ASP A 132 -5.56 23.11 26.15
CA ASP A 132 -4.29 23.57 26.69
C ASP A 132 -3.62 22.46 27.49
N LEU A 133 -2.80 21.68 26.82
CA LEU A 133 -1.94 20.65 27.41
C LEU A 133 -0.62 21.22 27.94
N GLY A 134 -0.46 22.55 27.91
CA GLY A 134 0.78 23.21 28.21
C GLY A 134 1.85 23.02 27.10
N PRO A 135 3.12 23.43 27.37
CA PRO A 135 4.17 23.41 26.36
C PRO A 135 4.68 22.02 25.98
N GLY A 136 4.09 20.95 26.54
CA GLY A 136 4.53 19.57 26.34
C GLY A 136 5.88 19.25 27.00
N PRO A 137 6.41 18.03 26.82
CA PRO A 137 7.71 17.64 27.33
C PRO A 137 8.83 18.43 26.63
N ARG A 138 9.82 18.89 27.42
CA ARG A 138 10.99 19.55 26.87
C ARG A 138 11.94 18.52 26.28
N VAL A 139 12.14 18.60 24.97
CA VAL A 139 13.09 17.75 24.23
C VAL A 139 14.15 18.62 23.55
N SER A 140 15.37 18.09 23.37
CA SER A 140 16.39 18.82 22.62
C SER A 140 16.03 18.91 21.13
N PRO A 141 16.50 19.95 20.40
CA PRO A 141 16.28 20.06 18.95
C PRO A 141 16.75 18.82 18.18
N LYS A 142 17.83 18.19 18.61
CA LYS A 142 18.34 16.96 18.00
C LYS A 142 17.33 15.80 18.13
N VAL A 143 16.82 15.55 19.32
CA VAL A 143 15.83 14.51 19.58
C VAL A 143 14.55 14.80 18.81
N GLN A 144 14.12 16.05 18.76
CA GLN A 144 12.93 16.46 18.01
C GLN A 144 13.09 16.19 16.50
N GLN A 145 14.26 16.48 15.91
CA GLN A 145 14.52 16.21 14.49
C GLN A 145 14.53 14.71 14.17
N GLU A 146 15.13 13.90 15.04
CA GLU A 146 15.13 12.44 14.89
C GLU A 146 13.71 11.87 14.99
N ALA A 147 12.94 12.28 16.00
CA ALA A 147 11.54 11.88 16.18
C ALA A 147 10.65 12.35 15.01
N TYR A 148 10.88 13.55 14.49
CA TYR A 148 10.12 14.08 13.34
C TYR A 148 10.31 13.24 12.09
N ALA A 149 11.53 12.79 11.81
CA ALA A 149 11.79 11.92 10.66
C ALA A 149 10.99 10.60 10.75
N ILE A 150 10.90 10.00 11.93
CA ILE A 150 10.17 8.76 12.20
C ILE A 150 8.65 8.99 12.18
N SER A 151 8.17 10.11 12.73
CA SER A 151 6.74 10.46 12.78
C SER A 151 6.09 10.63 11.40
N ARG A 152 6.89 10.75 10.34
CA ARG A 152 6.40 10.76 8.95
C ARG A 152 5.91 9.41 8.44
N CYS A 153 5.93 8.37 9.28
CA CYS A 153 5.41 7.05 8.93
C CYS A 153 3.92 7.14 8.58
N MET A 154 3.58 6.78 7.33
CA MET A 154 2.20 6.77 6.83
C MET A 154 1.49 5.42 7.05
N THR A 155 2.06 4.51 7.83
CA THR A 155 1.50 3.17 8.11
C THR A 155 1.09 2.38 6.86
N CYS A 156 1.86 2.50 5.79
CA CYS A 156 1.54 1.86 4.50
C CYS A 156 1.70 0.34 4.48
N GLY A 157 2.54 -0.23 5.37
CA GLY A 157 2.80 -1.66 5.43
C GLY A 157 3.97 -2.16 4.57
N CYS A 158 4.62 -1.30 3.76
CA CYS A 158 5.78 -1.72 2.94
C CYS A 158 6.90 -2.34 3.77
N CYS A 159 7.19 -1.77 4.94
CA CYS A 159 8.20 -2.31 5.85
C CYS A 159 7.84 -3.68 6.42
N PHE A 160 6.55 -3.98 6.58
CA PHE A 160 6.09 -5.32 6.95
C PHE A 160 6.33 -6.30 5.81
N GLU A 161 5.98 -5.92 4.58
CA GLU A 161 6.14 -6.78 3.40
C GLU A 161 7.58 -7.22 3.19
N VAL A 162 8.52 -6.31 3.30
CA VAL A 162 9.94 -6.61 3.05
C VAL A 162 10.69 -7.20 4.25
N CYS A 163 10.10 -7.17 5.45
CA CYS A 163 10.77 -7.62 6.67
C CYS A 163 10.81 -9.15 6.77
N PRO A 164 11.99 -9.78 6.84
CA PRO A 164 12.10 -11.23 6.96
C PRO A 164 11.56 -11.77 8.29
N ASN A 165 11.52 -10.93 9.34
CA ASN A 165 11.01 -11.29 10.66
C ASN A 165 9.48 -11.31 10.73
N ILE A 166 8.78 -10.75 9.75
CA ILE A 166 7.32 -10.86 9.65
C ILE A 166 6.97 -12.19 9.00
N ASN A 167 6.66 -13.18 9.82
CA ASN A 167 6.23 -14.51 9.40
C ASN A 167 5.39 -15.18 10.51
N PRO A 168 4.64 -16.25 10.22
CA PRO A 168 3.76 -16.91 11.22
C PRO A 168 4.47 -17.49 12.43
N ARG A 169 5.78 -17.75 12.36
CA ARG A 169 6.58 -18.37 13.43
C ARG A 169 7.24 -17.36 14.36
N ASN A 170 7.22 -16.07 14.01
CA ASN A 170 7.92 -15.03 14.78
C ASN A 170 6.89 -14.07 15.41
N PRO A 171 6.95 -13.84 16.76
CA PRO A 171 6.06 -12.93 17.46
C PRO A 171 6.39 -11.44 17.23
N PHE A 172 7.34 -11.13 16.37
CA PHE A 172 7.75 -9.76 16.08
C PHE A 172 6.57 -8.89 15.64
N ILE A 173 6.38 -7.77 16.33
CA ILE A 173 5.23 -6.88 16.14
C ILE A 173 5.30 -6.04 14.87
N GLY A 174 6.48 -5.94 14.26
CA GLY A 174 6.71 -5.23 12.99
C GLY A 174 7.60 -3.99 13.11
N PRO A 175 8.22 -3.57 12.00
CA PRO A 175 9.13 -2.42 12.01
C PRO A 175 8.43 -1.09 12.32
N ALA A 176 7.23 -0.85 11.79
CA ALA A 176 6.52 0.41 12.03
C ALA A 176 6.14 0.60 13.51
N PRO A 177 5.58 -0.39 14.23
CA PRO A 177 5.36 -0.27 15.68
C PRO A 177 6.65 0.02 16.47
N VAL A 178 7.76 -0.65 16.12
CA VAL A 178 9.05 -0.40 16.80
C VAL A 178 9.57 1.00 16.53
N ALA A 179 9.39 1.53 15.33
CA ALA A 179 9.84 2.87 14.98
C ALA A 179 8.97 3.98 15.61
N LEU A 180 7.70 3.70 15.92
CA LEU A 180 6.74 4.66 16.47
C LEU A 180 6.60 4.57 18.01
N ALA A 181 7.26 3.59 18.64
CA ALA A 181 7.33 3.47 20.10
C ALA A 181 8.31 4.48 20.67
#